data_69cf2ecc37070ef792c13fa0bd204350
#
_entry.id   69cf2ecc37070ef792c13fa0bd204350
#
_cell.length_a   1.000
_cell.length_b   1.000
_cell.length_c   1.000
_cell.angle_alpha   90.00
_cell.angle_beta   90.00
_cell.angle_gamma   90.00
#
_symmetry.space_group_name_H-M   'P 1'
#
loop_
_entity.id
_entity.type
_entity.pdbx_description
1 polymer ?
#
loop_
_entity_poly.entity_id
_entity_poly.type
_entity_poly.pdbx_seq_one_letter_code
_entity_poly.pdbx_strand_id
1 'polypeptide(L)'
;MANLNKRFQVIQTFSQTVVALAAAVLLLGCGPLEPHARGARDSAAAARPAPSTAALNQDFGRCPQFFAGGRAPAVAIGGRLRALCFDNFAVLHSGETRTPVYVAERLNREILLKAKTVQRHDRFFADARLPSGERADLEDYRGSGFARGHMAPAADMPTDQAMAQSFSLANMVPQNPRQNSGPWARVEEDTRKYVMRAQGDVHVITGPVFADQRTIGRNGVRVPSHLFKLVYDPATGRAWAHWQQNQPDAKVNKPLSYAAFQQWLNLDLLPGVKVR
;
A
#
# COMPACT_ATOMS: atom_id res chain seq x y z
N MET A 1 -25.75 -11.20 4.06
CA MET A 1 -24.56 -11.44 3.24
C MET A 1 -24.73 -11.05 1.75
N ALA A 2 -25.92 -11.04 1.17
CA ALA A 2 -26.13 -10.72 -0.25
C ALA A 2 -26.06 -9.22 -0.64
N ASN A 3 -26.08 -8.30 0.31
CA ASN A 3 -26.14 -6.85 0.02
C ASN A 3 -24.79 -6.11 -0.05
N LEU A 4 -23.69 -6.75 0.38
CA LEU A 4 -22.35 -6.13 0.32
C LEU A 4 -21.74 -6.23 -1.09
N ASN A 5 -22.04 -7.28 -1.85
CA ASN A 5 -21.49 -7.50 -3.20
C ASN A 5 -21.94 -6.45 -4.23
N LYS A 6 -23.12 -5.83 -4.05
CA LYS A 6 -23.63 -4.82 -5.01
C LYS A 6 -22.97 -3.44 -4.91
N ARG A 7 -22.35 -3.12 -3.77
CA ARG A 7 -21.70 -1.80 -3.58
C ARG A 7 -20.25 -1.73 -4.07
N PHE A 8 -19.60 -2.86 -4.23
CA PHE A 8 -18.20 -2.90 -4.72
C PHE A 8 -18.07 -2.92 -6.25
N GLN A 9 -19.12 -3.24 -7.00
CA GLN A 9 -19.10 -3.22 -8.46
C GLN A 9 -19.20 -1.80 -9.08
N VAL A 10 -19.55 -0.77 -8.32
CA VAL A 10 -19.77 0.59 -8.84
C VAL A 10 -18.48 1.38 -9.07
N ILE A 11 -17.33 0.92 -8.58
CA ILE A 11 -16.06 1.67 -8.68
C ILE A 11 -15.28 1.36 -9.99
N GLN A 12 -15.67 0.36 -10.77
CA GLN A 12 -14.96 -0.01 -12.01
C GLN A 12 -15.48 0.61 -13.31
N THR A 13 -16.53 1.45 -13.29
CA THR A 13 -17.16 1.94 -14.54
C THR A 13 -17.12 3.46 -14.74
N PHE A 14 -16.09 4.15 -14.31
CA PHE A 14 -15.88 5.55 -14.71
C PHE A 14 -14.48 5.75 -15.30
N SER A 15 -14.27 5.24 -16.50
CA SER A 15 -13.22 5.77 -17.39
C SER A 15 -13.41 5.22 -18.80
N GLN A 16 -14.31 5.84 -19.56
CA GLN A 16 -14.25 5.90 -21.02
C GLN A 16 -15.50 6.68 -21.50
N THR A 17 -15.37 7.98 -21.65
CA THR A 17 -16.05 8.77 -22.71
C THR A 17 -15.50 10.21 -22.64
N VAL A 18 -14.46 10.48 -23.41
CA VAL A 18 -14.22 11.83 -23.91
C VAL A 18 -14.39 11.78 -25.41
N VAL A 19 -15.49 12.33 -25.85
CA VAL A 19 -15.86 12.53 -27.25
C VAL A 19 -14.97 13.64 -27.82
N ALA A 20 -14.28 13.33 -28.90
CA ALA A 20 -13.58 14.28 -29.73
C ALA A 20 -14.59 15.08 -30.61
N LEU A 21 -14.66 16.38 -30.43
CA LEU A 21 -15.28 17.29 -31.42
C LEU A 21 -14.14 17.89 -32.26
N ALA A 22 -14.10 17.50 -33.53
CA ALA A 22 -13.29 18.14 -34.57
C ALA A 22 -14.04 19.31 -35.15
N ALA A 23 -13.43 20.49 -35.11
CA ALA A 23 -13.87 21.63 -35.89
C ALA A 23 -12.87 21.87 -37.04
N ALA A 24 -13.35 21.68 -38.25
CA ALA A 24 -12.63 22.01 -39.48
C ALA A 24 -12.73 23.51 -39.78
N VAL A 25 -11.60 24.14 -40.06
CA VAL A 25 -11.55 25.45 -40.71
C VAL A 25 -10.65 25.37 -41.93
N LEU A 26 -11.28 25.51 -43.09
CA LEU A 26 -10.66 25.69 -44.40
C LEU A 26 -10.20 27.14 -44.55
N LEU A 27 -8.97 27.39 -44.97
CA LEU A 27 -8.61 28.60 -45.71
C LEU A 27 -7.56 28.27 -46.78
N LEU A 28 -7.92 28.63 -48.01
CA LEU A 28 -7.09 28.60 -49.23
C LEU A 28 -6.02 29.70 -49.20
N GLY A 29 -4.88 29.43 -49.80
CA GLY A 29 -3.89 30.46 -50.13
C GLY A 29 -2.77 29.88 -50.99
N CYS A 30 -2.76 30.25 -52.28
CA CYS A 30 -1.81 29.84 -53.31
C CYS A 30 -0.42 30.50 -53.22
N GLY A 31 0.59 29.80 -53.77
CA GLY A 31 1.72 30.39 -54.43
C GLY A 31 3.07 29.67 -54.27
N PRO A 32 3.76 29.32 -55.36
CA PRO A 32 4.92 28.42 -55.34
C PRO A 32 6.26 29.18 -55.39
N LEU A 33 7.31 28.55 -54.87
CA LEU A 33 8.72 28.74 -55.25
C LEU A 33 9.57 27.58 -54.69
N GLU A 34 10.07 26.75 -55.59
CA GLU A 34 11.24 25.82 -55.41
C GLU A 34 12.52 26.54 -55.88
N PRO A 35 13.74 25.90 -55.84
CA PRO A 35 14.28 24.84 -54.96
C PRO A 35 15.65 25.24 -54.34
N HIS A 36 16.12 24.51 -53.36
CA HIS A 36 17.56 24.14 -53.25
C HIS A 36 17.80 22.96 -52.35
N ALA A 37 18.25 21.87 -52.95
CA ALA A 37 18.71 20.69 -52.31
C ALA A 37 20.05 20.90 -51.57
N ARG A 38 20.12 20.52 -50.28
CA ARG A 38 21.36 20.04 -49.66
C ARG A 38 21.03 18.91 -48.68
N GLY A 39 21.60 17.75 -48.94
CA GLY A 39 21.42 16.53 -48.18
C GLY A 39 21.84 16.70 -46.73
N ALA A 40 20.97 16.29 -45.83
CA ALA A 40 21.29 15.93 -44.45
C ALA A 40 20.92 14.46 -44.26
N ARG A 41 21.91 13.64 -43.92
CA ARG A 41 21.74 12.26 -43.54
C ARG A 41 21.00 12.21 -42.20
N ASP A 42 19.75 11.93 -42.24
CA ASP A 42 19.00 11.63 -41.03
C ASP A 42 19.37 10.23 -40.52
N SER A 43 20.26 10.21 -39.54
CA SER A 43 20.42 9.08 -38.66
C SER A 43 19.22 9.09 -37.70
N ALA A 44 18.16 8.40 -38.08
CA ALA A 44 17.06 8.11 -37.17
C ALA A 44 17.58 7.18 -36.06
N ALA A 45 18.11 7.77 -35.00
CA ALA A 45 18.30 7.08 -33.72
C ALA A 45 16.91 6.72 -33.21
N ALA A 46 16.56 5.44 -33.33
CA ALA A 46 15.34 4.92 -32.73
C ALA A 46 15.34 5.28 -31.25
N ALA A 47 14.46 6.19 -30.86
CA ALA A 47 14.26 6.56 -29.46
C ALA A 47 13.85 5.29 -28.70
N ARG A 48 14.72 4.82 -27.80
CA ARG A 48 14.37 3.78 -26.84
C ARG A 48 13.14 4.27 -26.09
N PRO A 49 12.05 3.47 -26.00
CA PRO A 49 10.90 3.86 -25.19
C PRO A 49 11.38 4.13 -23.77
N ALA A 50 11.08 5.31 -23.26
CA ALA A 50 11.35 5.65 -21.88
C ALA A 50 10.67 4.61 -20.99
N PRO A 51 11.35 4.05 -19.97
CA PRO A 51 10.73 3.09 -19.06
C PRO A 51 9.50 3.77 -18.44
N SER A 52 8.36 3.07 -18.47
CA SER A 52 7.13 3.62 -17.88
C SER A 52 7.41 3.95 -16.42
N THR A 53 7.17 5.19 -16.02
CA THR A 53 7.42 5.69 -14.65
C THR A 53 6.70 4.87 -13.57
N ALA A 54 5.64 4.14 -13.94
CA ALA A 54 4.90 3.25 -13.05
C ALA A 54 5.71 2.01 -12.59
N ALA A 55 6.57 1.46 -13.45
CA ALA A 55 7.36 0.26 -13.10
C ALA A 55 8.53 0.59 -12.13
N LEU A 56 9.09 1.79 -12.18
CA LEU A 56 10.22 2.20 -11.34
C LEU A 56 9.82 2.48 -9.88
N ASN A 57 8.54 2.71 -9.60
CA ASN A 57 8.07 3.13 -8.29
C ASN A 57 7.66 1.98 -7.36
N GLN A 58 7.67 0.73 -7.84
CA GLN A 58 7.29 -0.47 -7.07
C GLN A 58 8.47 -1.45 -6.88
N ASP A 59 9.71 -0.97 -7.01
CA ASP A 59 10.90 -1.81 -6.87
C ASP A 59 11.28 -2.01 -5.39
N PHE A 60 11.14 -3.26 -4.93
CA PHE A 60 11.58 -3.73 -3.62
C PHE A 60 12.86 -4.58 -3.68
N GLY A 61 13.66 -4.44 -4.72
CA GLY A 61 14.92 -5.20 -4.90
C GLY A 61 15.91 -5.04 -3.74
N ARG A 62 15.78 -3.96 -2.94
CA ARG A 62 16.60 -3.72 -1.75
C ARG A 62 16.08 -4.40 -0.47
N CYS A 63 14.84 -4.90 -0.46
CA CYS A 63 14.20 -5.53 0.69
C CYS A 63 13.27 -6.68 0.30
N PRO A 64 13.71 -7.63 -0.56
CA PRO A 64 12.87 -8.74 -1.02
C PRO A 64 12.51 -9.71 0.11
N GLN A 65 13.29 -9.72 1.21
CA GLN A 65 13.09 -10.61 2.36
C GLN A 65 11.74 -10.44 3.05
N PHE A 66 11.04 -9.31 2.89
CA PHE A 66 9.75 -9.09 3.50
C PHE A 66 8.60 -9.77 2.75
N PHE A 67 8.87 -10.24 1.54
CA PHE A 67 7.87 -10.86 0.67
C PHE A 67 8.07 -12.37 0.56
N ALA A 68 6.99 -13.13 0.60
CA ALA A 68 7.04 -14.58 0.40
C ALA A 68 7.65 -14.91 -0.97
N GLY A 69 8.68 -15.76 -0.98
CA GLY A 69 9.44 -16.07 -2.19
C GLY A 69 10.21 -14.88 -2.79
N GLY A 70 10.40 -13.79 -2.03
CA GLY A 70 11.13 -12.60 -2.48
C GLY A 70 10.38 -11.75 -3.52
N ARG A 71 9.10 -12.00 -3.75
CA ARG A 71 8.29 -11.34 -4.79
C ARG A 71 7.26 -10.42 -4.18
N ALA A 72 7.42 -9.11 -4.41
CA ALA A 72 6.44 -8.12 -3.99
C ALA A 72 5.15 -8.21 -4.83
N PRO A 73 3.96 -8.01 -4.21
CA PRO A 73 2.72 -7.87 -4.95
C PRO A 73 2.76 -6.71 -5.93
N ALA A 74 2.39 -6.95 -7.18
CA ALA A 74 2.19 -5.89 -8.16
C ALA A 74 0.78 -5.31 -8.03
N VAL A 75 0.68 -4.01 -7.96
CA VAL A 75 -0.59 -3.30 -7.81
C VAL A 75 -0.79 -2.37 -9.00
N ALA A 76 -1.86 -2.59 -9.74
CA ALA A 76 -2.25 -1.77 -10.90
C ALA A 76 -3.17 -0.59 -10.49
N ILE A 77 -2.94 0.00 -9.32
CA ILE A 77 -3.78 1.07 -8.77
C ILE A 77 -3.03 2.41 -8.86
N GLY A 78 -3.55 3.34 -9.63
CA GLY A 78 -3.17 4.75 -9.64
C GLY A 78 -1.73 5.04 -10.05
N GLY A 79 -1.44 6.34 -10.13
CA GLY A 79 -0.08 6.88 -10.24
C GLY A 79 0.55 7.16 -8.86
N ARG A 80 1.79 7.63 -8.85
CA ARG A 80 2.52 8.08 -7.66
C ARG A 80 2.73 7.00 -6.58
N LEU A 81 2.90 5.73 -7.01
CA LEU A 81 3.30 4.64 -6.11
C LEU A 81 4.81 4.73 -5.82
N ARG A 82 5.19 4.47 -4.56
CA ARG A 82 6.58 4.52 -4.11
C ARG A 82 6.89 3.38 -3.18
N ALA A 83 7.88 2.58 -3.55
CA ALA A 83 8.42 1.51 -2.72
C ALA A 83 9.39 2.09 -1.70
N LEU A 84 9.17 1.83 -0.43
CA LEU A 84 10.01 2.24 0.68
C LEU A 84 10.46 1.01 1.46
N CYS A 85 11.77 0.80 1.55
CA CYS A 85 12.37 -0.22 2.41
C CYS A 85 12.76 0.41 3.76
N PHE A 86 12.42 -0.28 4.84
CA PHE A 86 12.83 -0.01 6.20
C PHE A 86 13.60 -1.24 6.74
N ASP A 87 14.14 -1.16 7.93
CA ASP A 87 14.98 -2.24 8.48
C ASP A 87 14.17 -3.54 8.71
N ASN A 88 12.91 -3.42 9.15
CA ASN A 88 12.06 -4.58 9.50
C ASN A 88 10.73 -4.66 8.77
N PHE A 89 10.48 -3.77 7.82
CA PHE A 89 9.27 -3.79 6.99
C PHE A 89 9.48 -3.06 5.67
N ALA A 90 8.58 -3.28 4.73
CA ALA A 90 8.52 -2.57 3.45
C ALA A 90 7.14 -1.96 3.25
N VAL A 91 7.07 -0.79 2.63
CA VAL A 91 5.83 -0.05 2.36
C VAL A 91 5.70 0.22 0.87
N LEU A 92 4.58 -0.17 0.27
CA LEU A 92 4.15 0.43 -0.98
C LEU A 92 3.25 1.61 -0.64
N HIS A 93 3.75 2.82 -0.84
CA HIS A 93 3.04 4.06 -0.54
C HIS A 93 2.31 4.59 -1.77
N SER A 94 1.12 5.16 -1.58
CA SER A 94 0.37 5.90 -2.59
C SER A 94 0.38 7.41 -2.29
N GLY A 95 0.96 8.19 -3.19
CA GLY A 95 0.89 9.65 -3.13
C GLY A 95 -0.51 10.22 -3.42
N GLU A 96 -1.44 9.41 -3.92
CA GLU A 96 -2.84 9.81 -4.11
C GLU A 96 -3.64 9.75 -2.82
N THR A 97 -3.49 8.64 -2.07
CA THR A 97 -4.17 8.47 -0.79
C THR A 97 -3.38 9.02 0.38
N ARG A 98 -2.07 9.24 0.21
CA ARG A 98 -1.09 9.65 1.24
C ARG A 98 -1.01 8.64 2.40
N THR A 99 -1.23 7.37 2.07
CA THR A 99 -1.21 6.23 2.98
C THR A 99 -0.48 5.06 2.32
N PRO A 100 -0.08 4.03 3.07
CA PRO A 100 0.37 2.80 2.44
C PRO A 100 -0.79 2.18 1.62
N VAL A 101 -0.44 1.54 0.50
CA VAL A 101 -1.29 0.58 -0.21
C VAL A 101 -1.24 -0.74 0.54
N TYR A 102 -0.03 -1.14 0.92
CA TYR A 102 0.24 -2.23 1.85
C TYR A 102 1.59 -2.04 2.54
N VAL A 103 1.74 -2.71 3.65
CA VAL A 103 3.00 -2.86 4.38
C VAL A 103 3.28 -4.34 4.55
N ALA A 104 4.52 -4.76 4.24
CA ALA A 104 4.96 -6.14 4.33
C ALA A 104 6.02 -6.31 5.43
N GLU A 105 5.88 -7.37 6.21
CA GLU A 105 6.79 -7.75 7.29
C GLU A 105 7.18 -9.22 7.16
N ARG A 106 8.38 -9.55 7.60
CA ARG A 106 8.82 -10.92 7.87
C ARG A 106 9.06 -11.04 9.37
N LEU A 107 8.30 -11.90 10.02
CA LEU A 107 8.33 -12.10 11.46
C LEU A 107 8.74 -13.54 11.77
N ASN A 108 9.47 -13.72 12.87
CA ASN A 108 9.77 -15.01 13.44
C ASN A 108 9.92 -14.90 14.97
N ARG A 109 10.11 -16.03 15.63
CA ARG A 109 10.27 -16.08 17.09
C ARG A 109 11.43 -15.20 17.59
N GLU A 110 12.57 -15.20 16.89
CA GLU A 110 13.76 -14.44 17.31
C GLU A 110 13.48 -12.94 17.24
N ILE A 111 12.93 -12.45 16.13
CA ILE A 111 12.53 -11.05 15.96
C ILE A 111 11.60 -10.60 17.08
N LEU A 112 10.55 -11.38 17.37
CA LEU A 112 9.58 -11.04 18.41
C LEU A 112 10.14 -11.09 19.83
N LEU A 113 11.11 -11.97 20.12
CA LEU A 113 11.79 -11.98 21.41
C LEU A 113 12.65 -10.72 21.59
N LYS A 114 13.36 -10.29 20.55
CA LYS A 114 14.12 -9.02 20.56
C LYS A 114 13.18 -7.81 20.70
N ALA A 115 12.07 -7.80 19.96
CA ALA A 115 11.09 -6.71 20.00
C ALA A 115 10.54 -6.45 21.42
N LYS A 116 10.43 -7.48 22.27
CA LYS A 116 9.98 -7.33 23.67
C LYS A 116 10.96 -6.54 24.54
N THR A 117 12.23 -6.43 24.15
CA THR A 117 13.26 -5.71 24.91
C THR A 117 13.45 -4.25 24.47
N VAL A 118 12.83 -3.88 23.33
CA VAL A 118 12.94 -2.52 22.77
C VAL A 118 11.93 -1.60 23.45
N GLN A 119 12.43 -0.45 23.91
CA GLN A 119 11.55 0.56 24.50
C GLN A 119 10.80 1.32 23.41
N ARG A 120 9.50 1.51 23.61
CA ARG A 120 8.66 2.27 22.69
C ARG A 120 8.87 3.78 22.87
N HIS A 121 9.07 4.49 21.73
CA HIS A 121 9.21 5.94 21.68
C HIS A 121 8.25 6.50 20.60
N ASP A 122 7.16 7.15 21.01
CA ASP A 122 6.08 7.62 20.14
C ASP A 122 6.43 8.92 19.38
N ARG A 123 7.51 8.90 18.59
CA ARG A 123 7.96 10.04 17.78
C ARG A 123 7.55 9.87 16.32
N PHE A 124 6.33 10.24 16.01
CA PHE A 124 5.83 10.22 14.63
C PHE A 124 6.50 11.30 13.78
N PHE A 125 6.74 11.00 12.52
CA PHE A 125 7.35 11.92 11.56
C PHE A 125 6.84 11.69 10.13
N ALA A 126 6.81 12.77 9.33
CA ALA A 126 6.56 12.69 7.89
C ALA A 126 7.80 12.14 7.18
N ASP A 127 7.63 11.15 6.29
CA ASP A 127 8.76 10.52 5.62
C ASP A 127 9.36 11.46 4.55
N ALA A 128 10.59 11.89 4.76
CA ALA A 128 11.26 12.83 3.87
C ALA A 128 11.60 12.26 2.49
N ARG A 129 11.57 10.93 2.32
CA ARG A 129 11.76 10.26 1.03
C ARG A 129 10.57 10.46 0.09
N LEU A 130 9.40 10.83 0.64
CA LEU A 130 8.20 11.13 -0.10
C LEU A 130 8.10 12.64 -0.40
N PRO A 131 7.71 13.06 -1.62
CA PRO A 131 7.41 14.45 -1.91
C PRO A 131 6.35 15.02 -0.95
N SER A 132 6.46 16.28 -0.57
CA SER A 132 5.54 16.91 0.39
C SER A 132 4.06 16.85 -0.05
N GLY A 133 3.78 16.96 -1.36
CA GLY A 133 2.42 16.82 -1.89
C GLY A 133 1.87 15.39 -1.93
N GLU A 134 2.70 14.38 -1.62
CA GLU A 134 2.35 12.95 -1.71
C GLU A 134 2.37 12.23 -0.35
N ARG A 135 2.66 12.92 0.73
CA ARG A 135 2.75 12.33 2.08
C ARG A 135 1.77 12.97 3.06
N ALA A 136 1.48 12.28 4.14
CA ALA A 136 0.80 12.83 5.29
C ALA A 136 1.77 13.65 6.15
N ASP A 137 1.27 14.68 6.81
CA ASP A 137 1.94 15.44 7.85
C ASP A 137 1.26 15.24 9.22
N LEU A 138 1.97 15.56 10.31
CA LEU A 138 1.43 15.42 11.66
C LEU A 138 0.16 16.27 11.88
N GLU A 139 0.12 17.44 11.23
CA GLU A 139 -1.02 18.36 11.30
C GLU A 139 -2.30 17.78 10.70
N ASP A 140 -2.19 16.85 9.73
CA ASP A 140 -3.37 16.21 9.14
C ASP A 140 -4.16 15.38 10.16
N TYR A 141 -3.47 14.85 11.16
CA TYR A 141 -4.09 14.03 12.22
C TYR A 141 -4.56 14.84 13.41
N ARG A 142 -4.05 16.07 13.60
CA ARG A 142 -4.41 16.91 14.75
C ARG A 142 -5.89 17.28 14.69
N GLY A 143 -6.63 16.97 15.76
CA GLY A 143 -8.06 17.27 15.86
C GLY A 143 -8.96 16.52 14.87
N SER A 144 -8.42 15.55 14.09
CA SER A 144 -9.18 14.79 13.09
C SER A 144 -10.16 13.77 13.69
N GLY A 145 -10.01 13.43 14.96
CA GLY A 145 -10.74 12.33 15.61
C GLY A 145 -10.20 10.94 15.29
N PHE A 146 -9.13 10.84 14.47
CA PHE A 146 -8.47 9.58 14.12
C PHE A 146 -7.11 9.44 14.79
N ALA A 147 -6.77 8.21 15.16
CA ALA A 147 -5.43 7.83 15.57
C ALA A 147 -4.53 7.62 14.35
N ARG A 148 -3.22 7.73 14.55
CA ARG A 148 -2.18 7.27 13.62
C ARG A 148 -2.03 5.76 13.80
N GLY A 149 -2.80 4.98 13.02
CA GLY A 149 -2.83 3.53 13.11
C GLY A 149 -1.66 2.92 12.34
N HIS A 150 -0.86 2.10 13.01
CA HIS A 150 0.25 1.37 12.40
C HIS A 150 -0.23 0.25 11.49
N MET A 151 0.45 0.07 10.35
CA MET A 151 0.29 -1.14 9.52
C MET A 151 1.34 -2.20 9.90
N ALA A 152 2.62 -1.83 10.03
CA ALA A 152 3.63 -2.61 10.74
C ALA A 152 3.69 -2.14 12.19
N PRO A 153 3.28 -2.96 13.18
CA PRO A 153 3.18 -2.54 14.58
C PRO A 153 4.54 -2.24 15.21
N ALA A 154 4.61 -1.21 16.05
CA ALA A 154 5.80 -0.91 16.83
C ALA A 154 6.25 -2.11 17.71
N ALA A 155 5.31 -2.91 18.19
CA ALA A 155 5.61 -4.09 19.02
C ALA A 155 6.29 -5.25 18.25
N ASP A 156 6.45 -5.14 16.94
CA ASP A 156 7.11 -6.14 16.08
C ASP A 156 8.56 -5.74 15.75
N MET A 157 9.02 -4.57 16.23
CA MET A 157 10.31 -3.97 15.89
C MET A 157 11.43 -4.41 16.84
N PRO A 158 12.48 -5.13 16.33
CA PRO A 158 13.50 -5.78 17.18
C PRO A 158 14.68 -4.87 17.56
N THR A 159 14.73 -3.62 17.09
CA THR A 159 15.78 -2.65 17.38
C THR A 159 15.21 -1.26 17.60
N ASP A 160 15.94 -0.38 18.32
CA ASP A 160 15.55 1.01 18.52
C ASP A 160 15.39 1.76 17.18
N GLN A 161 16.23 1.46 16.19
CA GLN A 161 16.13 2.05 14.86
C GLN A 161 14.86 1.60 14.13
N ALA A 162 14.58 0.30 14.10
CA ALA A 162 13.35 -0.22 13.50
C ALA A 162 12.09 0.31 14.23
N MET A 163 12.17 0.41 15.56
CA MET A 163 11.13 1.05 16.39
C MET A 163 10.90 2.49 15.94
N ALA A 164 11.94 3.32 15.85
CA ALA A 164 11.83 4.70 15.39
C ALA A 164 11.27 4.79 13.96
N GLN A 165 11.72 3.93 13.06
CA GLN A 165 11.23 3.87 11.67
C GLN A 165 9.73 3.50 11.59
N SER A 166 9.23 2.66 12.50
CA SER A 166 7.82 2.26 12.50
C SER A 166 6.87 3.43 12.71
N PHE A 167 7.34 4.55 13.29
CA PHE A 167 6.58 5.79 13.50
C PHE A 167 6.56 6.74 12.29
N SER A 168 7.15 6.34 11.13
CA SER A 168 6.96 7.05 9.86
C SER A 168 5.48 7.11 9.49
N LEU A 169 4.98 8.30 9.11
CA LEU A 169 3.60 8.45 8.61
C LEU A 169 3.34 7.66 7.32
N ALA A 170 4.40 7.23 6.60
CA ALA A 170 4.26 6.29 5.49
C ALA A 170 3.75 4.90 5.91
N ASN A 171 3.89 4.54 7.19
CA ASN A 171 3.38 3.30 7.80
C ASN A 171 2.00 3.48 8.47
N MET A 172 1.38 4.67 8.35
CA MET A 172 0.18 5.04 9.10
C MET A 172 -1.05 5.20 8.22
N VAL A 173 -2.20 4.90 8.82
CA VAL A 173 -3.50 5.27 8.28
C VAL A 173 -4.35 5.98 9.34
N PRO A 174 -5.30 6.87 8.94
CA PRO A 174 -6.31 7.38 9.87
C PRO A 174 -7.19 6.23 10.37
N GLN A 175 -7.01 5.83 11.61
CA GLN A 175 -7.67 4.69 12.23
C GLN A 175 -8.57 5.13 13.38
N ASN A 176 -9.78 4.55 13.50
CA ASN A 176 -10.65 4.83 14.64
C ASN A 176 -9.94 4.44 15.94
N PRO A 177 -9.86 5.34 16.94
CA PRO A 177 -9.07 5.08 18.16
C PRO A 177 -9.52 3.83 18.93
N ARG A 178 -10.84 3.58 19.02
CA ARG A 178 -11.36 2.39 19.73
C ARG A 178 -11.06 1.10 18.97
N GLN A 179 -11.19 1.15 17.65
CA GLN A 179 -10.85 0.00 16.80
C GLN A 179 -9.34 -0.28 16.85
N ASN A 180 -8.49 0.74 16.77
CA ASN A 180 -7.03 0.64 16.83
C ASN A 180 -6.55 0.02 18.16
N SER A 181 -6.97 0.57 19.29
CA SER A 181 -6.52 0.11 20.63
C SER A 181 -7.23 -1.15 21.14
N GLY A 182 -8.32 -1.55 20.51
CA GLY A 182 -9.14 -2.69 20.92
C GLY A 182 -9.03 -3.88 19.97
N PRO A 183 -10.02 -4.09 19.07
CA PRO A 183 -10.08 -5.30 18.24
C PRO A 183 -8.91 -5.42 17.26
N TRP A 184 -8.33 -4.31 16.77
CA TRP A 184 -7.16 -4.37 15.90
C TRP A 184 -5.90 -4.79 16.67
N ALA A 185 -5.64 -4.18 17.83
CA ALA A 185 -4.54 -4.60 18.71
C ALA A 185 -4.63 -6.09 19.09
N ARG A 186 -5.85 -6.63 19.24
CA ARG A 186 -6.05 -8.07 19.46
C ARG A 186 -5.62 -8.91 18.26
N VAL A 187 -5.95 -8.51 17.04
CA VAL A 187 -5.49 -9.20 15.80
C VAL A 187 -3.96 -9.19 15.71
N GLU A 188 -3.32 -8.09 16.04
CA GLU A 188 -1.86 -7.99 16.07
C GLU A 188 -1.25 -8.90 17.14
N GLU A 189 -1.81 -8.91 18.34
CA GLU A 189 -1.37 -9.80 19.43
C GLU A 189 -1.53 -11.26 19.06
N ASP A 190 -2.65 -11.66 18.46
CA ASP A 190 -2.90 -13.05 18.06
C ASP A 190 -1.97 -13.46 16.91
N THR A 191 -1.64 -12.55 16.00
CA THR A 191 -0.61 -12.77 14.97
C THR A 191 0.75 -13.03 15.62
N ARG A 192 1.19 -12.22 16.58
CA ARG A 192 2.45 -12.45 17.32
C ARG A 192 2.43 -13.79 18.09
N LYS A 193 1.33 -14.14 18.72
CA LYS A 193 1.17 -15.47 19.39
C LYS A 193 1.33 -16.61 18.41
N TYR A 194 0.81 -16.48 17.18
CA TYR A 194 1.01 -17.48 16.13
C TYR A 194 2.49 -17.58 15.76
N VAL A 195 3.12 -16.45 15.41
CA VAL A 195 4.55 -16.38 15.03
C VAL A 195 5.47 -16.98 16.10
N MET A 196 5.18 -16.75 17.38
CA MET A 196 5.94 -17.34 18.49
C MET A 196 5.95 -18.89 18.52
N ARG A 197 4.98 -19.52 17.84
CA ARG A 197 4.83 -21.00 17.75
C ARG A 197 5.16 -21.54 16.37
N ALA A 198 5.25 -20.69 15.36
CA ALA A 198 5.56 -21.07 13.99
C ALA A 198 6.99 -21.59 13.84
N GLN A 199 7.22 -22.42 12.84
CA GLN A 199 8.54 -22.95 12.49
C GLN A 199 9.14 -22.07 11.38
N GLY A 200 10.01 -21.13 11.76
CA GLY A 200 10.69 -20.23 10.82
C GLY A 200 9.95 -18.92 10.61
N ASP A 201 10.11 -18.38 9.41
CA ASP A 201 9.56 -17.07 9.05
C ASP A 201 8.07 -17.13 8.72
N VAL A 202 7.34 -16.10 9.12
CA VAL A 202 5.95 -15.82 8.75
C VAL A 202 5.89 -14.49 8.05
N HIS A 203 5.29 -14.43 6.88
CA HIS A 203 5.10 -13.18 6.15
C HIS A 203 3.74 -12.56 6.48
N VAL A 204 3.73 -11.27 6.74
CA VAL A 204 2.52 -10.50 7.08
C VAL A 204 2.39 -9.35 6.12
N ILE A 205 1.21 -9.18 5.52
CA ILE A 205 0.89 -8.02 4.68
C ILE A 205 -0.35 -7.35 5.25
N THR A 206 -0.20 -6.09 5.64
CA THR A 206 -1.25 -5.27 6.24
C THR A 206 -1.57 -4.09 5.35
N GLY A 207 -2.84 -3.75 5.18
CA GLY A 207 -3.19 -2.59 4.38
C GLY A 207 -4.60 -2.06 4.60
N PRO A 208 -4.86 -0.83 4.10
CA PRO A 208 -6.18 -0.20 4.10
C PRO A 208 -7.00 -0.62 2.89
N VAL A 209 -8.33 -0.51 3.05
CA VAL A 209 -9.30 -0.59 1.96
C VAL A 209 -10.21 0.63 2.03
N PHE A 210 -10.44 1.27 0.88
CA PHE A 210 -11.22 2.50 0.77
C PHE A 210 -12.52 2.24 0.03
N ALA A 211 -13.66 2.46 0.68
CA ALA A 211 -14.98 2.37 0.05
C ALA A 211 -15.55 3.74 -0.35
N ASP A 212 -14.96 4.81 0.18
CA ASP A 212 -15.40 6.19 -0.07
C ASP A 212 -14.20 7.15 -0.20
N GLN A 213 -14.47 8.44 -0.41
CA GLN A 213 -13.47 9.49 -0.63
C GLN A 213 -13.17 10.30 0.65
N ARG A 214 -13.58 9.83 1.82
CA ARG A 214 -13.36 10.54 3.09
C ARG A 214 -11.87 10.75 3.36
N THR A 215 -11.52 11.95 3.77
CA THR A 215 -10.15 12.36 4.06
C THR A 215 -10.06 13.13 5.38
N ILE A 216 -8.85 13.25 5.91
CA ILE A 216 -8.51 14.13 7.03
C ILE A 216 -7.42 15.11 6.63
N GLY A 217 -7.33 16.20 7.38
CA GLY A 217 -6.28 17.22 7.25
C GLY A 217 -6.32 17.98 5.93
N ARG A 218 -5.48 19.00 5.86
CA ARG A 218 -5.38 19.86 4.67
C ARG A 218 -4.80 19.15 3.44
N ASN A 219 -3.97 18.13 3.69
CA ASN A 219 -3.36 17.36 2.61
C ASN A 219 -4.31 16.29 2.05
N GLY A 220 -5.47 16.04 2.68
CA GLY A 220 -6.46 15.08 2.21
C GLY A 220 -5.99 13.63 2.36
N VAL A 221 -5.46 13.26 3.54
CA VAL A 221 -5.08 11.87 3.84
C VAL A 221 -6.31 10.99 3.88
N ARG A 222 -6.36 9.96 3.05
CA ARG A 222 -7.53 9.11 2.87
C ARG A 222 -7.83 8.28 4.13
N VAL A 223 -9.10 8.25 4.54
CA VAL A 223 -9.57 7.43 5.66
C VAL A 223 -10.02 6.07 5.15
N PRO A 224 -9.42 4.95 5.59
CA PRO A 224 -9.86 3.63 5.18
C PRO A 224 -11.23 3.28 5.78
N SER A 225 -12.06 2.59 5.01
CA SER A 225 -13.30 1.97 5.51
C SER A 225 -13.04 0.66 6.25
N HIS A 226 -12.01 -0.07 5.80
CA HIS A 226 -11.58 -1.35 6.39
C HIS A 226 -10.06 -1.44 6.42
N LEU A 227 -9.58 -2.32 7.29
CA LEU A 227 -8.19 -2.77 7.34
C LEU A 227 -8.14 -4.27 7.14
N PHE A 228 -7.07 -4.75 6.50
CA PHE A 228 -6.76 -6.16 6.43
C PHE A 228 -5.38 -6.46 6.99
N LYS A 229 -5.21 -7.69 7.50
CA LYS A 229 -3.92 -8.27 7.87
C LYS A 229 -3.88 -9.70 7.35
N LEU A 230 -3.13 -9.91 6.26
CA LEU A 230 -2.85 -11.21 5.66
C LEU A 230 -1.64 -11.81 6.35
N VAL A 231 -1.75 -13.07 6.77
CA VAL A 231 -0.67 -13.85 7.36
C VAL A 231 -0.42 -15.08 6.49
N TYR A 232 0.84 -15.32 6.14
CA TYR A 232 1.27 -16.50 5.40
C TYR A 232 2.43 -17.19 6.12
N ASP A 233 2.26 -18.50 6.38
CA ASP A 233 3.25 -19.37 6.98
C ASP A 233 3.80 -20.35 5.93
N PRO A 234 5.03 -20.14 5.43
CA PRO A 234 5.66 -21.00 4.45
C PRO A 234 5.86 -22.45 4.92
N ALA A 235 6.12 -22.66 6.22
CA ALA A 235 6.37 -24.00 6.77
C ALA A 235 5.13 -24.90 6.66
N THR A 236 3.94 -24.33 6.78
CA THR A 236 2.67 -25.05 6.66
C THR A 236 1.97 -24.86 5.32
N GLY A 237 2.37 -23.86 4.54
CA GLY A 237 1.70 -23.42 3.30
C GLY A 237 0.35 -22.75 3.54
N ARG A 238 0.02 -22.38 4.78
CA ARG A 238 -1.28 -21.79 5.14
C ARG A 238 -1.24 -20.27 5.02
N ALA A 239 -2.35 -19.71 4.52
CA ALA A 239 -2.58 -18.27 4.54
C ALA A 239 -4.02 -17.96 4.97
N TRP A 240 -4.17 -16.88 5.72
CA TRP A 240 -5.47 -16.35 6.14
C TRP A 240 -5.40 -14.83 6.31
N ALA A 241 -6.55 -14.17 6.24
CA ALA A 241 -6.61 -12.72 6.40
C ALA A 241 -7.64 -12.33 7.45
N HIS A 242 -7.25 -11.41 8.33
CA HIS A 242 -8.18 -10.66 9.15
C HIS A 242 -8.71 -9.47 8.35
N TRP A 243 -10.00 -9.17 8.55
CA TRP A 243 -10.70 -8.07 7.87
C TRP A 243 -11.58 -7.36 8.88
N GLN A 244 -11.31 -6.07 9.11
CA GLN A 244 -12.05 -5.28 10.09
C GLN A 244 -12.51 -3.94 9.53
N GLN A 245 -13.72 -3.53 9.91
CA GLN A 245 -14.19 -2.18 9.68
C GLN A 245 -13.41 -1.19 10.55
N ASN A 246 -13.10 -0.03 9.98
CA ASN A 246 -12.46 1.08 10.70
C ASN A 246 -13.51 1.92 11.44
N GLN A 247 -14.18 1.31 12.43
CA GLN A 247 -15.30 1.88 13.18
C GLN A 247 -15.20 1.56 14.66
N PRO A 248 -15.85 2.36 15.55
CA PRO A 248 -15.70 2.23 17.02
C PRO A 248 -16.31 0.96 17.61
N ASP A 249 -17.26 0.33 16.90
CA ASP A 249 -17.97 -0.90 17.28
C ASP A 249 -17.45 -2.15 16.55
N ALA A 250 -16.34 -2.02 15.82
CA ALA A 250 -15.69 -3.14 15.16
C ALA A 250 -15.38 -4.27 16.14
N LYS A 251 -15.49 -5.51 15.67
CA LYS A 251 -15.23 -6.72 16.46
C LYS A 251 -14.15 -7.57 15.81
N VAL A 252 -13.47 -8.37 16.61
CA VAL A 252 -12.58 -9.42 16.10
C VAL A 252 -13.46 -10.50 15.48
N ASN A 253 -13.31 -10.70 14.17
CA ASN A 253 -14.00 -11.76 13.44
C ASN A 253 -13.05 -12.95 13.20
N LYS A 254 -13.63 -14.10 12.88
CA LYS A 254 -12.84 -15.23 12.38
C LYS A 254 -12.10 -14.79 11.11
N PRO A 255 -10.83 -15.17 10.93
CA PRO A 255 -10.11 -14.84 9.70
C PRO A 255 -10.75 -15.52 8.50
N LEU A 256 -10.62 -14.88 7.35
CA LEU A 256 -11.00 -15.41 6.04
C LEU A 256 -9.92 -16.36 5.54
N SER A 257 -10.32 -17.39 4.75
CA SER A 257 -9.34 -18.11 3.94
C SER A 257 -8.70 -17.17 2.90
N TYR A 258 -7.49 -17.48 2.42
CA TYR A 258 -6.84 -16.65 1.41
C TYR A 258 -7.67 -16.54 0.14
N ALA A 259 -8.28 -17.63 -0.33
CA ALA A 259 -9.15 -17.62 -1.50
C ALA A 259 -10.35 -16.68 -1.35
N ALA A 260 -11.03 -16.71 -0.20
CA ALA A 260 -12.14 -15.80 0.08
C ALA A 260 -11.65 -14.33 0.16
N PHE A 261 -10.49 -14.09 0.75
CA PHE A 261 -9.89 -12.77 0.85
C PHE A 261 -9.50 -12.19 -0.53
N GLN A 262 -8.90 -13.00 -1.42
CA GLN A 262 -8.57 -12.58 -2.79
C GLN A 262 -9.80 -12.14 -3.59
N GLN A 263 -10.93 -12.85 -3.44
CA GLN A 263 -12.19 -12.48 -4.09
C GLN A 263 -12.70 -11.11 -3.63
N TRP A 264 -12.43 -10.72 -2.38
CA TRP A 264 -12.85 -9.44 -1.83
C TRP A 264 -11.91 -8.29 -2.24
N LEU A 265 -10.61 -8.55 -2.25
CA LEU A 265 -9.60 -7.53 -2.51
C LEU A 265 -9.30 -7.36 -4.01
N ASN A 266 -9.54 -8.40 -4.81
CA ASN A 266 -9.17 -8.49 -6.23
C ASN A 266 -7.66 -8.19 -6.48
N LEU A 267 -6.80 -8.61 -5.54
CA LEU A 267 -5.34 -8.48 -5.62
C LEU A 267 -4.68 -9.80 -5.22
N ASP A 268 -3.62 -10.16 -5.94
CA ASP A 268 -2.73 -11.25 -5.53
C ASP A 268 -1.61 -10.68 -4.64
N LEU A 269 -1.75 -10.87 -3.34
CA LEU A 269 -0.75 -10.42 -2.35
C LEU A 269 0.33 -11.47 -2.05
N LEU A 270 0.23 -12.67 -2.64
CA LEU A 270 1.22 -13.75 -2.50
C LEU A 270 1.64 -14.28 -3.89
N PRO A 271 2.21 -13.42 -4.77
CA PRO A 271 2.50 -13.80 -6.15
C PRO A 271 3.51 -14.96 -6.23
N GLY A 272 3.12 -16.00 -6.97
CA GLY A 272 3.95 -17.18 -7.16
C GLY A 272 4.08 -18.11 -5.94
N VAL A 273 3.27 -17.89 -4.91
CA VAL A 273 3.20 -18.74 -3.71
C VAL A 273 2.03 -19.71 -3.81
N LYS A 274 2.28 -20.99 -3.54
CA LYS A 274 1.21 -22.00 -3.45
C LYS A 274 0.66 -22.04 -2.03
N VAL A 275 -0.57 -21.54 -1.85
CA VAL A 275 -1.31 -21.62 -0.59
C VAL A 275 -2.11 -22.92 -0.55
N ARG A 276 -2.14 -23.59 0.63
CA ARG A 276 -2.89 -24.83 0.91
C ARG A 276 -4.23 -24.54 1.56
#